data_cdf7766cd0f082c9c2cf77bfe005ea4b
#
_entry.id   cdf7766cd0f082c9c2cf77bfe005ea4b
#
_cell.length_a   1.000
_cell.length_b   1.000
_cell.length_c   1.000
_cell.angle_alpha   90.00
_cell.angle_beta   90.00
_cell.angle_gamma   90.00
#
_symmetry.space_group_name_H-M   'P 1'
#
loop_
_entity.id
_entity.type
_entity.pdbx_description
1 polymer ?
#
loop_
_entity_poly.entity_id
_entity_poly.type
_entity_poly.pdbx_seq_one_letter_code
_entity_poly.pdbx_strand_id
1 'polypeptide(L)'
;CATTGLKQLELINDFGVLIHGLPFLNANQQVELQLAQQDIPAQGPVAILGAGTGLGMARGLTTKDGMMALASEGGHREFAPRSESEWRLCEWLKADLQLKRLSLERIVSGTGLGHVVRWRLQQSDADGHPLRQIANVWRHGADDYPGHPDLPALASQAANDGDLLINEALQLWLGAYGSAAGDLALQELCTGGLWVAGGTAAKQLQGLRSKTFLEAFRNKGRFRKFLEELPVMAIIDPEAGLFSAACRARTITEQGGKLNQVDR
;
A
#
# COMPACT_ATOMS: atom_id res chain seq x y z
N CYS A 1 19.36 -1.42 25.16
CA CYS A 1 20.61 -0.63 25.11
C CYS A 1 21.77 -1.33 25.83
N ALA A 2 21.59 -1.97 26.99
CA ALA A 2 22.66 -2.63 27.75
C ALA A 2 23.42 -3.70 26.93
N THR A 3 22.73 -4.47 26.11
CA THR A 3 23.31 -5.57 25.31
C THR A 3 24.01 -5.08 24.02
N THR A 4 23.61 -3.93 23.49
CA THR A 4 24.10 -3.42 22.18
C THR A 4 25.09 -2.28 22.31
N GLY A 5 25.26 -1.69 23.51
CA GLY A 5 26.08 -0.49 23.73
C GLY A 5 25.51 0.79 23.10
N LEU A 6 24.31 0.74 22.49
CA LEU A 6 23.67 1.91 21.90
C LEU A 6 23.18 2.86 22.99
N LYS A 7 23.37 4.18 22.79
CA LYS A 7 22.89 5.21 23.73
C LYS A 7 21.37 5.41 23.64
N GLN A 8 20.81 5.25 22.44
CA GLN A 8 19.39 5.41 22.15
C GLN A 8 18.93 4.29 21.21
N LEU A 9 17.73 3.81 21.43
CA LEU A 9 17.05 2.81 20.60
C LEU A 9 15.58 3.16 20.52
N GLU A 10 15.02 3.16 19.33
CA GLU A 10 13.58 3.31 19.08
C GLU A 10 13.12 2.14 18.21
N LEU A 11 12.00 1.52 18.57
CA LEU A 11 11.33 0.51 17.78
C LEU A 11 10.12 1.16 17.11
N ILE A 12 10.06 1.12 15.79
CA ILE A 12 9.03 1.78 14.99
C ILE A 12 8.38 0.74 14.09
N ASN A 13 7.08 0.87 13.86
CA ASN A 13 6.34 0.11 12.85
C ASN A 13 6.95 0.33 11.46
N ASP A 14 6.95 -0.69 10.61
CA ASP A 14 7.57 -0.69 9.28
C ASP A 14 7.00 0.38 8.32
N PHE A 15 5.68 0.68 8.38
CA PHE A 15 5.08 1.78 7.63
C PHE A 15 5.26 3.14 8.33
N GLY A 16 5.23 3.14 9.65
CA GLY A 16 5.52 4.34 10.45
C GLY A 16 6.92 4.88 10.18
N VAL A 17 7.91 4.01 9.99
CA VAL A 17 9.28 4.45 9.70
C VAL A 17 9.40 5.17 8.37
N LEU A 18 8.65 4.77 7.34
CA LEU A 18 8.67 5.39 6.02
C LEU A 18 8.33 6.88 6.05
N ILE A 19 7.44 7.29 6.96
CA ILE A 19 7.07 8.70 7.15
C ILE A 19 8.29 9.59 7.40
N HIS A 20 9.28 9.10 8.14
CA HIS A 20 10.47 9.89 8.46
C HIS A 20 11.40 10.09 7.26
N GLY A 21 11.32 9.23 6.25
CA GLY A 21 12.10 9.34 5.01
C GLY A 21 11.47 10.23 3.95
N LEU A 22 10.12 10.41 3.95
CA LEU A 22 9.41 11.09 2.88
C LEU A 22 10.01 12.43 2.45
N PRO A 23 10.42 13.34 3.37
CA PRO A 23 11.00 14.64 3.00
C PRO A 23 12.35 14.53 2.28
N PHE A 24 13.00 13.39 2.31
CA PHE A 24 14.36 13.19 1.81
C PHE A 24 14.42 12.24 0.61
N LEU A 25 13.29 11.66 0.19
CA LEU A 25 13.22 10.81 -1.00
C LEU A 25 13.49 11.63 -2.27
N ASN A 26 14.35 11.09 -3.13
CA ASN A 26 14.68 11.69 -4.42
C ASN A 26 13.94 11.00 -5.59
N ALA A 27 14.12 11.51 -6.81
CA ALA A 27 13.45 11.00 -8.01
C ALA A 27 13.80 9.55 -8.40
N ASN A 28 14.89 8.97 -7.86
CA ASN A 28 15.21 7.56 -8.09
C ASN A 28 14.49 6.63 -7.10
N GLN A 29 13.96 7.18 -6.02
CA GLN A 29 13.34 6.42 -4.93
C GLN A 29 11.82 6.49 -4.96
N GLN A 30 11.28 7.53 -5.60
CA GLN A 30 9.84 7.72 -5.74
C GLN A 30 9.48 8.25 -7.12
N VAL A 31 8.27 7.93 -7.56
CA VAL A 31 7.71 8.42 -8.82
C VAL A 31 6.31 8.94 -8.61
N GLU A 32 5.95 9.89 -9.46
CA GLU A 32 4.66 10.50 -9.43
C GLU A 32 3.61 9.63 -10.12
N LEU A 33 2.47 9.47 -9.45
CA LEU A 33 1.25 8.85 -9.98
C LEU A 33 0.23 9.91 -10.40
N GLN A 34 0.14 11.00 -9.65
CA GLN A 34 -0.71 12.14 -9.91
C GLN A 34 -0.01 13.43 -9.44
N LEU A 35 0.10 14.41 -10.36
CA LEU A 35 0.61 15.75 -10.06
C LEU A 35 -0.33 16.52 -9.13
N ALA A 36 0.24 17.25 -8.18
CA ALA A 36 -0.49 18.31 -7.52
C ALA A 36 -0.88 19.39 -8.52
N GLN A 37 -2.13 19.84 -8.47
CA GLN A 37 -2.59 20.98 -9.29
C GLN A 37 -2.35 22.34 -8.62
N GLN A 38 -1.98 22.35 -7.36
CA GLN A 38 -1.72 23.55 -6.56
C GLN A 38 -0.41 23.37 -5.76
N ASP A 39 0.17 24.49 -5.33
CA ASP A 39 1.29 24.48 -4.40
C ASP A 39 0.87 23.78 -3.09
N ILE A 40 1.53 22.65 -2.81
CA ILE A 40 1.23 21.86 -1.62
C ILE A 40 1.69 22.63 -0.39
N PRO A 41 0.87 22.76 0.66
CA PRO A 41 1.34 23.28 1.92
C PRO A 41 2.51 22.44 2.44
N ALA A 42 3.70 23.02 2.55
CA ALA A 42 4.92 22.33 3.03
C ALA A 42 4.76 21.65 4.41
N GLN A 43 3.68 21.91 5.11
CA GLN A 43 3.39 21.43 6.47
C GLN A 43 2.06 20.66 6.57
N GLY A 44 1.45 20.28 5.46
CA GLY A 44 0.21 19.49 5.47
C GLY A 44 0.42 18.08 6.03
N PRO A 45 -0.64 17.43 6.57
CA PRO A 45 -0.60 16.02 6.89
C PRO A 45 -0.24 15.19 5.66
N VAL A 46 0.53 14.13 5.86
CA VAL A 46 0.86 13.13 4.83
C VAL A 46 0.30 11.78 5.23
N ALA A 47 -0.01 10.95 4.25
CA ALA A 47 -0.43 9.57 4.50
C ALA A 47 0.33 8.61 3.58
N ILE A 48 0.50 7.38 4.05
CA ILE A 48 1.12 6.30 3.29
C ILE A 48 0.30 5.04 3.46
N LEU A 49 0.13 4.30 2.37
CA LEU A 49 -0.38 2.94 2.42
C LEU A 49 0.44 2.08 1.46
N GLY A 50 0.50 0.79 1.74
CA GLY A 50 1.27 -0.08 0.85
C GLY A 50 0.91 -1.53 0.97
N ALA A 51 0.69 -2.13 -0.20
CA ALA A 51 0.45 -3.54 -0.35
C ALA A 51 1.79 -4.30 -0.39
N GLY A 52 2.00 -5.12 0.61
CA GLY A 52 3.05 -6.12 0.70
C GLY A 52 2.41 -7.50 0.84
N THR A 53 2.89 -8.37 1.73
CA THR A 53 2.16 -9.58 2.18
C THR A 53 0.81 -9.18 2.79
N GLY A 54 0.79 -8.08 3.56
CA GLY A 54 -0.40 -7.43 4.08
C GLY A 54 -0.62 -6.03 3.50
N LEU A 55 -1.41 -5.19 4.20
CA LEU A 55 -1.68 -3.80 3.87
C LEU A 55 -1.29 -2.89 5.03
N GLY A 56 -0.10 -2.31 4.96
CA GLY A 56 0.38 -1.35 5.94
C GLY A 56 -0.13 0.06 5.68
N MET A 57 -0.30 0.83 6.75
CA MET A 57 -0.71 2.23 6.70
C MET A 57 -0.03 3.04 7.79
N ALA A 58 0.25 4.31 7.49
CA ALA A 58 0.69 5.28 8.47
C ALA A 58 0.32 6.69 8.02
N ARG A 59 0.37 7.63 8.95
CA ARG A 59 0.23 9.06 8.68
C ARG A 59 1.37 9.84 9.31
N GLY A 60 1.62 11.03 8.80
CA GLY A 60 2.68 11.91 9.29
C GLY A 60 2.24 13.36 9.39
N LEU A 61 2.83 14.04 10.34
CA LEU A 61 2.70 15.48 10.51
C LEU A 61 4.07 16.13 10.57
N THR A 62 4.27 17.21 9.84
CA THR A 62 5.48 18.03 9.97
C THR A 62 5.40 18.83 11.27
N THR A 63 6.42 18.70 12.09
CA THR A 63 6.55 19.45 13.34
C THR A 63 7.86 20.25 13.35
N LYS A 64 8.05 21.15 14.32
CA LYS A 64 9.32 21.88 14.50
C LYS A 64 10.52 20.93 14.72
N ASP A 65 10.26 19.74 15.20
CA ASP A 65 11.28 18.73 15.53
C ASP A 65 11.42 17.64 14.43
N GLY A 66 10.86 17.86 13.24
CA GLY A 66 10.83 16.94 12.11
C GLY A 66 9.50 16.25 11.92
N MET A 67 9.50 15.12 11.19
CA MET A 67 8.28 14.34 10.95
C MET A 67 7.87 13.55 12.20
N MET A 68 6.63 13.71 12.61
CA MET A 68 5.95 12.85 13.58
C MET A 68 5.18 11.77 12.81
N ALA A 69 5.49 10.51 13.07
CA ALA A 69 4.83 9.37 12.45
C ALA A 69 3.81 8.73 13.41
N LEU A 70 2.66 8.37 12.88
CA LEU A 70 1.59 7.67 13.59
C LEU A 70 1.23 6.43 12.77
N ALA A 71 1.56 5.25 13.28
CA ALA A 71 1.20 3.97 12.67
C ALA A 71 -0.32 3.75 12.71
N SER A 72 -0.82 2.93 11.80
CA SER A 72 -2.24 2.59 11.70
C SER A 72 -2.42 1.14 11.29
N GLU A 73 -3.37 0.46 11.93
CA GLU A 73 -3.86 -0.87 11.53
C GLU A 73 -5.11 -0.78 10.63
N GLY A 74 -5.22 0.31 9.87
CA GLY A 74 -6.34 0.58 8.97
C GLY A 74 -6.53 -0.47 7.85
N GLY A 75 -5.50 -1.26 7.53
CA GLY A 75 -5.61 -2.42 6.64
C GLY A 75 -6.60 -3.49 7.13
N HIS A 76 -6.79 -3.58 8.45
CA HIS A 76 -7.72 -4.53 9.07
C HIS A 76 -9.17 -4.07 9.15
N ARG A 77 -9.50 -2.85 8.66
CA ARG A 77 -10.90 -2.41 8.54
C ARG A 77 -11.70 -3.29 7.56
N GLU A 78 -13.03 -3.24 7.63
CA GLU A 78 -13.90 -3.97 6.71
C GLU A 78 -13.63 -3.57 5.25
N PHE A 79 -13.63 -4.56 4.35
CA PHE A 79 -13.69 -4.29 2.91
C PHE A 79 -15.11 -3.87 2.53
N ALA A 80 -15.24 -2.73 1.85
CA ALA A 80 -16.51 -2.20 1.35
C ALA A 80 -16.60 -2.42 -0.17
N PRO A 81 -17.35 -3.42 -0.65
CA PRO A 81 -17.56 -3.67 -2.07
C PRO A 81 -18.21 -2.48 -2.77
N ARG A 82 -17.70 -2.07 -3.94
CA ARG A 82 -18.19 -0.93 -4.73
C ARG A 82 -19.04 -1.36 -5.93
N SER A 83 -19.01 -2.65 -6.27
CA SER A 83 -19.70 -3.24 -7.41
C SER A 83 -20.24 -4.62 -7.06
N GLU A 84 -21.13 -5.14 -7.92
CA GLU A 84 -21.62 -6.50 -7.80
C GLU A 84 -20.49 -7.55 -7.88
N SER A 85 -19.50 -7.33 -8.74
CA SER A 85 -18.33 -8.23 -8.86
C SER A 85 -17.53 -8.26 -7.56
N GLU A 86 -17.28 -7.10 -6.95
CA GLU A 86 -16.59 -7.03 -5.65
C GLU A 86 -17.42 -7.65 -4.51
N TRP A 87 -18.74 -7.50 -4.55
CA TRP A 87 -19.63 -8.18 -3.62
C TRP A 87 -19.54 -9.70 -3.75
N ARG A 88 -19.62 -10.22 -4.97
CA ARG A 88 -19.49 -11.66 -5.24
C ARG A 88 -18.12 -12.19 -4.82
N LEU A 89 -17.04 -11.45 -5.08
CA LEU A 89 -15.69 -11.77 -4.60
C LEU A 89 -15.66 -11.84 -3.07
N CYS A 90 -16.26 -10.85 -2.39
CA CYS A 90 -16.31 -10.79 -0.93
C CYS A 90 -17.01 -12.01 -0.33
N GLU A 91 -18.21 -12.36 -0.85
CA GLU A 91 -18.96 -13.53 -0.37
C GLU A 91 -18.23 -14.84 -0.66
N TRP A 92 -17.66 -14.97 -1.86
CA TRP A 92 -16.87 -16.15 -2.22
C TRP A 92 -15.65 -16.30 -1.30
N LEU A 93 -14.90 -15.23 -1.06
CA LEU A 93 -13.69 -15.28 -0.26
C LEU A 93 -13.98 -15.54 1.23
N LYS A 94 -15.07 -15.00 1.76
CA LYS A 94 -15.53 -15.34 3.12
C LYS A 94 -15.84 -16.83 3.26
N ALA A 95 -16.52 -17.41 2.27
CA ALA A 95 -16.82 -18.84 2.25
C ALA A 95 -15.55 -19.70 2.09
N ASP A 96 -14.67 -19.36 1.15
CA ASP A 96 -13.44 -20.11 0.85
C ASP A 96 -12.45 -20.12 2.04
N LEU A 97 -12.28 -18.98 2.72
CA LEU A 97 -11.40 -18.82 3.87
C LEU A 97 -12.10 -19.05 5.22
N GLN A 98 -13.38 -19.39 5.22
CA GLN A 98 -14.21 -19.60 6.42
C GLN A 98 -14.19 -18.38 7.38
N LEU A 99 -14.28 -17.18 6.83
CA LEU A 99 -14.22 -15.93 7.55
C LEU A 99 -15.62 -15.37 7.83
N LYS A 100 -15.83 -14.84 9.05
CA LYS A 100 -17.06 -14.10 9.39
C LYS A 100 -17.09 -12.70 8.80
N ARG A 101 -15.91 -12.09 8.61
CA ARG A 101 -15.72 -10.76 8.02
C ARG A 101 -14.54 -10.76 7.07
N LEU A 102 -14.49 -9.82 6.14
CA LEU A 102 -13.38 -9.65 5.22
C LEU A 102 -12.70 -8.30 5.48
N SER A 103 -11.43 -8.33 5.88
CA SER A 103 -10.62 -7.11 6.00
C SER A 103 -10.19 -6.59 4.63
N LEU A 104 -9.96 -5.29 4.55
CA LEU A 104 -9.45 -4.63 3.36
C LEU A 104 -8.15 -5.29 2.85
N GLU A 105 -7.25 -5.64 3.76
CA GLU A 105 -5.99 -6.34 3.47
C GLU A 105 -6.18 -7.66 2.71
N ARG A 106 -7.27 -8.39 2.97
CA ARG A 106 -7.57 -9.66 2.26
C ARG A 106 -7.82 -9.47 0.77
N ILE A 107 -8.09 -8.23 0.35
CA ILE A 107 -8.24 -7.85 -1.06
C ILE A 107 -7.06 -7.00 -1.50
N VAL A 108 -6.70 -5.96 -0.75
CA VAL A 108 -5.66 -4.99 -1.11
C VAL A 108 -4.35 -5.37 -0.44
N SER A 109 -3.71 -6.37 -0.99
CA SER A 109 -2.34 -6.79 -0.66
C SER A 109 -1.79 -7.66 -1.79
N GLY A 110 -0.54 -8.08 -1.73
CA GLY A 110 0.00 -9.07 -2.65
C GLY A 110 -0.72 -10.41 -2.53
N THR A 111 -0.97 -10.87 -1.29
CA THR A 111 -1.83 -12.04 -1.03
C THR A 111 -3.25 -11.81 -1.57
N GLY A 112 -3.79 -10.61 -1.39
CA GLY A 112 -5.09 -10.21 -1.89
C GLY A 112 -5.21 -10.28 -3.42
N LEU A 113 -4.18 -9.87 -4.16
CA LEU A 113 -4.13 -10.06 -5.60
C LEU A 113 -4.28 -11.55 -5.99
N GLY A 114 -3.58 -12.44 -5.27
CA GLY A 114 -3.73 -13.88 -5.46
C GLY A 114 -5.17 -14.36 -5.21
N HIS A 115 -5.84 -13.86 -4.18
CA HIS A 115 -7.25 -14.17 -3.92
C HIS A 115 -8.18 -13.68 -5.03
N VAL A 116 -7.98 -12.47 -5.55
CA VAL A 116 -8.75 -11.92 -6.66
C VAL A 116 -8.57 -12.77 -7.93
N VAL A 117 -7.33 -13.16 -8.24
CA VAL A 117 -7.00 -14.05 -9.37
C VAL A 117 -7.66 -15.41 -9.19
N ARG A 118 -7.57 -16.02 -8.00
CA ARG A 118 -8.25 -17.30 -7.70
C ARG A 118 -9.75 -17.21 -7.96
N TRP A 119 -10.40 -16.20 -7.43
CA TRP A 119 -11.83 -15.97 -7.63
C TRP A 119 -12.17 -15.82 -9.12
N ARG A 120 -11.40 -15.03 -9.87
CA ARG A 120 -11.64 -14.84 -11.31
C ARG A 120 -11.49 -16.13 -12.09
N LEU A 121 -10.50 -16.94 -11.76
CA LEU A 121 -10.25 -18.23 -12.41
C LEU A 121 -11.23 -19.34 -11.99
N GLN A 122 -12.11 -19.12 -11.00
CA GLN A 122 -13.20 -20.04 -10.69
C GLN A 122 -14.46 -19.79 -11.53
N GLN A 123 -14.54 -18.69 -12.27
CA GLN A 123 -15.70 -18.41 -13.13
C GLN A 123 -15.73 -19.42 -14.31
N SER A 124 -16.93 -19.68 -14.83
CA SER A 124 -17.15 -20.71 -15.87
C SER A 124 -16.43 -20.42 -17.19
N ASP A 125 -16.18 -19.15 -17.50
CA ASP A 125 -15.46 -18.72 -18.69
C ASP A 125 -13.94 -18.86 -18.59
N ALA A 126 -13.43 -19.24 -17.42
CA ALA A 126 -12.01 -19.53 -17.18
C ALA A 126 -11.65 -21.02 -17.23
N ASP A 127 -12.55 -21.87 -17.74
CA ASP A 127 -12.28 -23.30 -17.88
C ASP A 127 -11.11 -23.53 -18.84
N GLY A 128 -10.15 -24.37 -18.41
CA GLY A 128 -8.94 -24.64 -19.19
C GLY A 128 -7.83 -23.60 -19.09
N HIS A 129 -7.99 -22.53 -18.29
CA HIS A 129 -6.95 -21.53 -18.12
C HIS A 129 -5.67 -22.10 -17.49
N PRO A 130 -4.46 -21.81 -18.03
CA PRO A 130 -3.20 -22.42 -17.56
C PRO A 130 -2.92 -22.23 -16.06
N LEU A 131 -3.27 -21.07 -15.49
CA LEU A 131 -3.05 -20.78 -14.08
C LEU A 131 -4.13 -21.34 -13.14
N ARG A 132 -5.21 -21.95 -13.67
CA ARG A 132 -6.32 -22.41 -12.83
C ARG A 132 -5.91 -23.51 -11.84
N GLN A 133 -5.08 -24.47 -12.27
CA GLN A 133 -4.59 -25.52 -11.37
C GLN A 133 -3.72 -24.95 -10.25
N ILE A 134 -2.83 -24.03 -10.59
CA ILE A 134 -1.99 -23.32 -9.61
C ILE A 134 -2.87 -22.54 -8.65
N ALA A 135 -3.86 -21.80 -9.16
CA ALA A 135 -4.80 -21.03 -8.34
C ALA A 135 -5.62 -21.92 -7.38
N ASN A 136 -5.97 -23.14 -7.76
CA ASN A 136 -6.73 -24.05 -6.89
C ASN A 136 -5.94 -24.53 -5.66
N VAL A 137 -4.63 -24.71 -5.80
CA VAL A 137 -3.78 -25.17 -4.69
C VAL A 137 -3.21 -24.00 -3.87
N TRP A 138 -3.11 -22.82 -4.47
CA TRP A 138 -2.64 -21.62 -3.80
C TRP A 138 -3.76 -21.03 -2.94
N ARG A 139 -3.68 -21.09 -1.60
CA ARG A 139 -4.74 -20.62 -0.69
C ARG A 139 -4.35 -19.49 0.23
N HIS A 140 -3.10 -19.44 0.70
CA HIS A 140 -2.71 -18.57 1.82
C HIS A 140 -1.49 -17.69 1.54
N GLY A 141 -0.88 -17.81 0.36
CA GLY A 141 0.36 -17.12 -0.01
C GLY A 141 1.54 -18.07 -0.15
N ALA A 142 2.60 -17.60 -0.81
CA ALA A 142 3.79 -18.40 -1.09
C ALA A 142 4.58 -18.76 0.19
N ASP A 143 4.46 -17.96 1.24
CA ASP A 143 5.22 -18.12 2.49
C ASP A 143 4.76 -19.32 3.32
N ASP A 144 3.51 -19.78 3.14
CA ASP A 144 2.97 -20.90 3.91
C ASP A 144 3.46 -22.27 3.43
N TYR A 145 4.02 -22.34 2.19
CA TYR A 145 4.49 -23.59 1.59
C TYR A 145 5.74 -23.36 0.72
N PRO A 146 6.95 -23.53 1.25
CA PRO A 146 8.17 -23.46 0.46
C PRO A 146 8.11 -24.38 -0.78
N GLY A 147 8.30 -23.79 -1.97
CA GLY A 147 8.24 -24.50 -3.25
C GLY A 147 6.90 -24.42 -3.98
N HIS A 148 5.88 -23.76 -3.41
CA HIS A 148 4.65 -23.44 -4.15
C HIS A 148 4.86 -22.25 -5.09
N PRO A 149 4.20 -22.26 -6.27
CA PRO A 149 4.27 -21.14 -7.22
C PRO A 149 3.73 -19.84 -6.59
N ASP A 150 4.43 -18.73 -6.81
CA ASP A 150 3.96 -17.39 -6.46
C ASP A 150 2.85 -16.95 -7.43
N LEU A 151 1.59 -17.26 -7.11
CA LEU A 151 0.44 -16.91 -7.95
C LEU A 151 0.34 -15.42 -8.26
N PRO A 152 0.52 -14.48 -7.31
CA PRO A 152 0.56 -13.05 -7.61
C PRO A 152 1.62 -12.66 -8.63
N ALA A 153 2.82 -13.24 -8.55
CA ALA A 153 3.89 -12.97 -9.52
C ALA A 153 3.56 -13.55 -10.90
N LEU A 154 3.08 -14.80 -10.97
CA LEU A 154 2.65 -15.44 -12.22
C LEU A 154 1.49 -14.69 -12.87
N ALA A 155 0.53 -14.21 -12.08
CA ALA A 155 -0.57 -13.40 -12.57
C ALA A 155 -0.07 -12.04 -13.12
N SER A 156 0.85 -11.39 -12.44
CA SER A 156 1.44 -10.13 -12.93
C SER A 156 2.16 -10.35 -14.28
N GLN A 157 2.87 -11.47 -14.43
CA GLN A 157 3.50 -11.86 -15.70
C GLN A 157 2.45 -12.09 -16.79
N ALA A 158 1.44 -12.92 -16.54
CA ALA A 158 0.38 -13.23 -17.49
C ALA A 158 -0.40 -11.98 -17.94
N ALA A 159 -0.67 -11.05 -17.02
CA ALA A 159 -1.28 -9.76 -17.35
C ALA A 159 -0.40 -8.93 -18.30
N ASN A 160 0.92 -8.88 -18.05
CA ASN A 160 1.87 -8.19 -18.92
C ASN A 160 1.95 -8.85 -20.33
N ASP A 161 1.76 -10.17 -20.39
CA ASP A 161 1.73 -10.95 -21.62
C ASP A 161 0.37 -10.84 -22.36
N GLY A 162 -0.57 -10.06 -21.83
CA GLY A 162 -1.84 -9.72 -22.45
C GLY A 162 -3.00 -10.68 -22.12
N ASP A 163 -2.88 -11.51 -21.09
CA ASP A 163 -3.97 -12.39 -20.65
C ASP A 163 -5.18 -11.57 -20.18
N LEU A 164 -6.31 -11.76 -20.84
CA LEU A 164 -7.51 -10.97 -20.61
C LEU A 164 -8.15 -11.25 -19.24
N LEU A 165 -8.24 -12.53 -18.87
CA LEU A 165 -8.89 -12.92 -17.60
C LEU A 165 -8.07 -12.43 -16.39
N ILE A 166 -6.76 -12.53 -16.50
CA ILE A 166 -5.86 -12.04 -15.45
C ILE A 166 -5.85 -10.51 -15.42
N ASN A 167 -5.94 -9.85 -16.57
CA ASN A 167 -6.09 -8.40 -16.61
C ASN A 167 -7.39 -7.92 -15.93
N GLU A 168 -8.51 -8.63 -16.11
CA GLU A 168 -9.76 -8.32 -15.41
C GLU A 168 -9.60 -8.43 -13.88
N ALA A 169 -8.92 -9.49 -13.40
CA ALA A 169 -8.61 -9.65 -11.99
C ALA A 169 -7.73 -8.50 -11.48
N LEU A 170 -6.70 -8.13 -12.23
CA LEU A 170 -5.81 -7.02 -11.89
C LEU A 170 -6.55 -5.68 -11.86
N GLN A 171 -7.46 -5.41 -12.82
CA GLN A 171 -8.28 -4.20 -12.83
C GLN A 171 -9.19 -4.11 -11.60
N LEU A 172 -9.80 -5.21 -11.17
CA LEU A 172 -10.62 -5.26 -9.96
C LEU A 172 -9.77 -4.95 -8.73
N TRP A 173 -8.60 -5.58 -8.60
CA TRP A 173 -7.65 -5.34 -7.52
C TRP A 173 -7.16 -3.88 -7.48
N LEU A 174 -6.76 -3.31 -8.62
CA LEU A 174 -6.32 -1.91 -8.74
C LEU A 174 -7.43 -0.93 -8.38
N GLY A 175 -8.67 -1.23 -8.77
CA GLY A 175 -9.83 -0.43 -8.40
C GLY A 175 -10.07 -0.43 -6.89
N ALA A 176 -9.99 -1.59 -6.23
CA ALA A 176 -10.10 -1.71 -4.78
C ALA A 176 -8.95 -0.96 -4.07
N TYR A 177 -7.72 -1.07 -4.59
CA TYR A 177 -6.56 -0.38 -4.05
C TYR A 177 -6.68 1.14 -4.18
N GLY A 178 -7.06 1.64 -5.36
CA GLY A 178 -7.29 3.08 -5.56
C GLY A 178 -8.39 3.62 -4.65
N SER A 179 -9.48 2.87 -4.47
CA SER A 179 -10.53 3.25 -3.52
C SER A 179 -10.03 3.34 -2.08
N ALA A 180 -9.25 2.35 -1.63
CA ALA A 180 -8.64 2.36 -0.29
C ALA A 180 -7.70 3.55 -0.09
N ALA A 181 -6.92 3.89 -1.11
CA ALA A 181 -6.05 5.05 -1.12
C ALA A 181 -6.84 6.37 -0.98
N GLY A 182 -7.96 6.49 -1.71
CA GLY A 182 -8.86 7.64 -1.62
C GLY A 182 -9.56 7.77 -0.26
N ASP A 183 -9.95 6.64 0.34
CA ASP A 183 -10.54 6.62 1.69
C ASP A 183 -9.53 7.07 2.75
N LEU A 184 -8.27 6.61 2.66
CA LEU A 184 -7.20 7.05 3.55
C LEU A 184 -6.92 8.54 3.37
N ALA A 185 -6.85 9.03 2.13
CA ALA A 185 -6.60 10.43 1.83
C ALA A 185 -7.68 11.36 2.44
N LEU A 186 -8.94 10.93 2.42
CA LEU A 186 -10.05 11.66 3.05
C LEU A 186 -10.03 11.56 4.56
N GLN A 187 -9.76 10.38 5.10
CA GLN A 187 -9.72 10.16 6.55
C GLN A 187 -8.66 11.02 7.22
N GLU A 188 -7.47 11.12 6.59
CA GLU A 188 -6.34 11.85 7.14
C GLU A 188 -6.26 13.31 6.67
N LEU A 189 -7.09 13.71 5.68
CA LEU A 189 -7.02 15.00 5.00
C LEU A 189 -5.58 15.36 4.64
N CYS A 190 -4.89 14.41 3.99
CA CYS A 190 -3.43 14.46 3.79
C CYS A 190 -3.03 15.48 2.70
N THR A 191 -3.26 16.77 2.97
CA THR A 191 -2.94 17.87 2.06
C THR A 191 -1.47 17.94 1.68
N GLY A 192 -0.57 17.37 2.47
CA GLY A 192 0.85 17.24 2.13
C GLY A 192 1.17 16.10 1.16
N GLY A 193 0.20 15.24 0.84
CA GLY A 193 0.32 14.16 -0.14
C GLY A 193 0.03 12.77 0.39
N LEU A 194 -0.20 11.88 -0.58
CA LEU A 194 -0.37 10.45 -0.35
C LEU A 194 0.75 9.66 -1.01
N TRP A 195 1.34 8.72 -0.29
CA TRP A 195 2.33 7.79 -0.83
C TRP A 195 1.79 6.37 -0.90
N VAL A 196 2.01 5.72 -2.05
CA VAL A 196 1.78 4.29 -2.24
C VAL A 196 3.13 3.59 -2.12
N ALA A 197 3.24 2.62 -1.22
CA ALA A 197 4.50 1.92 -0.93
C ALA A 197 4.29 0.40 -0.89
N GLY A 198 5.28 -0.31 -0.34
CA GLY A 198 5.26 -1.75 -0.21
C GLY A 198 5.77 -2.48 -1.44
N GLY A 199 6.02 -3.79 -1.31
CA GLY A 199 6.66 -4.60 -2.35
C GLY A 199 5.89 -4.68 -3.68
N THR A 200 4.60 -4.32 -3.69
CA THR A 200 3.80 -4.28 -4.92
C THR A 200 3.91 -2.95 -5.68
N ALA A 201 4.33 -1.85 -5.03
CA ALA A 201 4.30 -0.53 -5.66
C ALA A 201 5.17 -0.45 -6.92
N ALA A 202 6.43 -0.88 -6.85
CA ALA A 202 7.31 -0.93 -8.01
C ALA A 202 6.85 -1.95 -9.06
N LYS A 203 6.38 -3.14 -8.62
CA LYS A 203 5.93 -4.21 -9.51
C LYS A 203 4.67 -3.85 -10.30
N GLN A 204 3.78 -3.05 -9.71
CA GLN A 204 2.49 -2.65 -10.27
C GLN A 204 2.44 -1.17 -10.69
N LEU A 205 3.59 -0.55 -10.93
CA LEU A 205 3.68 0.89 -11.20
C LEU A 205 2.79 1.35 -12.37
N GLN A 206 2.73 0.57 -13.46
CA GLN A 206 1.86 0.87 -14.58
C GLN A 206 0.38 0.79 -14.18
N GLY A 207 0.01 -0.20 -13.38
CA GLY A 207 -1.33 -0.35 -12.83
C GLY A 207 -1.71 0.82 -11.92
N LEU A 208 -0.81 1.26 -11.04
CA LEU A 208 -1.02 2.41 -10.15
C LEU A 208 -1.19 3.74 -10.95
N ARG A 209 -0.56 3.86 -12.11
CA ARG A 209 -0.76 4.98 -13.04
C ARG A 209 -2.00 4.84 -13.91
N SER A 210 -2.67 3.70 -13.89
CA SER A 210 -3.82 3.44 -14.74
C SER A 210 -5.03 4.30 -14.35
N LYS A 211 -5.91 4.49 -15.32
CA LYS A 211 -7.21 5.13 -15.10
C LYS A 211 -8.02 4.39 -14.03
N THR A 212 -7.93 3.06 -13.96
CA THR A 212 -8.67 2.25 -12.98
C THR A 212 -8.31 2.61 -11.54
N PHE A 213 -7.03 2.70 -11.21
CA PHE A 213 -6.59 3.09 -9.88
C PHE A 213 -6.94 4.56 -9.59
N LEU A 214 -6.58 5.50 -10.47
CA LEU A 214 -6.76 6.92 -10.24
C LEU A 214 -8.23 7.35 -10.21
N GLU A 215 -9.10 6.78 -11.04
CA GLU A 215 -10.53 7.07 -10.98
C GLU A 215 -11.16 6.50 -9.70
N ALA A 216 -10.78 5.30 -9.28
CA ALA A 216 -11.26 4.75 -8.02
C ALA A 216 -10.78 5.56 -6.81
N PHE A 217 -9.55 6.08 -6.85
CA PHE A 217 -9.00 7.01 -5.87
C PHE A 217 -9.85 8.28 -5.76
N ARG A 218 -10.19 8.90 -6.91
CA ARG A 218 -10.91 10.17 -7.00
C ARG A 218 -12.42 10.03 -6.81
N ASN A 219 -12.99 8.83 -6.99
CA ASN A 219 -14.44 8.61 -6.95
C ASN A 219 -14.99 8.64 -5.52
N LYS A 220 -14.98 9.81 -4.91
CA LYS A 220 -15.44 10.09 -3.55
C LYS A 220 -16.50 11.20 -3.50
N GLY A 221 -17.40 11.19 -4.49
CA GLY A 221 -18.52 12.13 -4.57
C GLY A 221 -18.06 13.59 -4.57
N ARG A 222 -18.59 14.40 -3.67
CA ARG A 222 -18.26 15.84 -3.59
C ARG A 222 -16.79 16.15 -3.29
N PHE A 223 -16.02 15.18 -2.78
CA PHE A 223 -14.60 15.33 -2.50
C PHE A 223 -13.69 14.99 -3.68
N ARG A 224 -14.27 14.67 -4.86
CA ARG A 224 -13.49 14.38 -6.07
C ARG A 224 -12.45 15.46 -6.36
N LYS A 225 -12.87 16.74 -6.35
CA LYS A 225 -11.96 17.85 -6.63
C LYS A 225 -10.78 17.91 -5.67
N PHE A 226 -11.02 17.73 -4.38
CA PHE A 226 -9.96 17.66 -3.36
C PHE A 226 -8.95 16.57 -3.69
N LEU A 227 -9.41 15.38 -4.08
CA LEU A 227 -8.53 14.25 -4.41
C LEU A 227 -7.80 14.45 -5.75
N GLU A 228 -8.37 15.16 -6.71
CA GLU A 228 -7.72 15.52 -7.98
C GLU A 228 -6.57 16.53 -7.79
N GLU A 229 -6.62 17.33 -6.73
CA GLU A 229 -5.61 18.32 -6.39
C GLU A 229 -4.46 17.76 -5.53
N LEU A 230 -4.65 16.58 -4.92
CA LEU A 230 -3.62 15.97 -4.07
C LEU A 230 -2.46 15.40 -4.89
N PRO A 231 -1.20 15.56 -4.43
CA PRO A 231 -0.09 14.79 -4.97
C PRO A 231 -0.20 13.34 -4.52
N VAL A 232 -0.03 12.43 -5.45
CA VAL A 232 0.05 11.00 -5.19
C VAL A 232 1.35 10.46 -5.75
N MET A 233 2.16 9.86 -4.88
CA MET A 233 3.49 9.33 -5.20
C MET A 233 3.52 7.82 -5.01
N ALA A 234 4.40 7.11 -5.70
CA ALA A 234 4.76 5.73 -5.41
C ALA A 234 6.22 5.65 -4.96
N ILE A 235 6.49 4.99 -3.85
CA ILE A 235 7.85 4.63 -3.44
C ILE A 235 8.24 3.37 -4.20
N ILE A 236 9.31 3.45 -4.99
CA ILE A 236 9.79 2.37 -5.86
C ILE A 236 11.12 1.76 -5.41
N ASP A 237 11.82 2.41 -4.49
CA ASP A 237 13.08 1.94 -3.93
C ASP A 237 12.83 0.84 -2.89
N PRO A 238 13.35 -0.38 -3.09
CA PRO A 238 13.22 -1.46 -2.12
C PRO A 238 13.89 -1.16 -0.77
N GLU A 239 14.90 -0.27 -0.76
CA GLU A 239 15.65 0.12 0.43
C GLU A 239 15.04 1.33 1.16
N ALA A 240 13.88 1.85 0.71
CA ALA A 240 13.24 3.02 1.30
C ALA A 240 12.98 2.88 2.81
N GLY A 241 12.69 1.67 3.29
CA GLY A 241 12.52 1.39 4.72
C GLY A 241 13.81 1.60 5.51
N LEU A 242 14.92 1.06 5.02
CA LEU A 242 16.24 1.23 5.63
C LEU A 242 16.69 2.70 5.58
N PHE A 243 16.52 3.35 4.43
CA PHE A 243 16.79 4.79 4.27
C PHE A 243 16.00 5.62 5.29
N SER A 244 14.71 5.35 5.44
CA SER A 244 13.82 6.08 6.37
C SER A 244 14.22 5.84 7.83
N ALA A 245 14.64 4.63 8.18
CA ALA A 245 15.17 4.31 9.50
C ALA A 245 16.47 5.10 9.79
N ALA A 246 17.35 5.24 8.81
CA ALA A 246 18.56 6.07 8.93
C ALA A 246 18.22 7.55 9.11
N CYS A 247 17.21 8.09 8.39
CA CYS A 247 16.73 9.46 8.58
C CYS A 247 16.22 9.66 10.01
N ARG A 248 15.44 8.72 10.54
CA ARG A 248 14.95 8.79 11.92
C ARG A 248 16.06 8.71 12.95
N ALA A 249 17.01 7.79 12.79
CA ALA A 249 18.17 7.65 13.68
C ALA A 249 18.98 8.95 13.77
N ARG A 250 19.22 9.62 12.63
CA ARG A 250 19.86 10.94 12.57
C ARG A 250 19.09 11.98 13.36
N THR A 251 17.78 12.10 13.16
CA THR A 251 16.93 13.05 13.89
C THR A 251 17.01 12.87 15.40
N ILE A 252 16.94 11.61 15.89
CA ILE A 252 17.06 11.30 17.32
C ILE A 252 18.42 11.74 17.87
N THR A 253 19.50 11.48 17.14
CA THR A 253 20.85 11.84 17.56
C THR A 253 21.03 13.36 17.67
N GLU A 254 20.51 14.11 16.70
CA GLU A 254 20.57 15.58 16.68
C GLU A 254 19.74 16.20 17.84
N GLN A 255 18.59 15.63 18.16
CA GLN A 255 17.76 16.04 19.30
C GLN A 255 18.42 15.74 20.65
N GLY A 256 18.99 14.55 20.82
CA GLY A 256 19.73 14.18 22.03
C GLY A 256 20.96 15.05 22.29
N GLY A 257 21.64 15.50 21.22
CA GLY A 257 22.74 16.45 21.31
C GLY A 257 22.32 17.85 21.82
N LYS A 258 21.13 18.31 21.46
CA LYS A 258 20.59 19.61 21.92
C LYS A 258 20.18 19.60 23.39
N LEU A 259 19.60 18.51 23.88
CA LEU A 259 19.24 18.35 25.30
C LEU A 259 20.47 18.40 26.21
N ASN A 260 21.59 17.81 25.79
CA ASN A 260 22.86 17.82 26.54
C ASN A 260 23.59 19.19 26.52
N GLN A 261 23.18 20.13 25.67
CA GLN A 261 23.76 21.49 25.62
C GLN A 261 22.99 22.52 26.47
N VAL A 262 21.73 22.24 26.82
CA VAL A 262 20.89 23.14 27.64
C VAL A 262 21.17 22.93 29.14
N ASP A 263 21.72 21.78 29.53
CA ASP A 263 22.05 21.42 30.91
C ASP A 263 23.54 21.75 31.27
N ARG A 264 24.23 22.56 30.48
CA ARG A 264 25.55 23.13 30.78
C ARG A 264 25.49 24.66 30.79
#